data_90d60db64fe0dfe04919a4579019f23c
#
_entry.id   90d60db64fe0dfe04919a4579019f23c
#
_cell.length_a   1.000
_cell.length_b   1.000
_cell.length_c   1.000
_cell.angle_alpha   90.00
_cell.angle_beta   90.00
_cell.angle_gamma   90.00
#
_symmetry.space_group_name_H-M   'P 1'
#
loop_
_entity.id
_entity.type
_entity.pdbx_description
1 polymer ?
#
loop_
_entity_poly.entity_id
_entity_poly.type
_entity_poly.pdbx_seq_one_letter_code
_entity_poly.pdbx_strand_id
1 'polypeptide(L)'
;MIFFYLFLFVFSYFFFGANGATSYTAFTLNKIFFPRLYEVRILIMNIQLIRYHQSPQGIHSQLMVNGTLLCHAHESGNSLRPHNQLPTGTYRCKCFASVLSPMTLKVCRQRGKAVMMFGWDANRQWQVGVILLGHADPTLPPEEQELTRQQEAFDAFTQHVYEAYAMGEPITLEVSLMHN
;
A
#
# COMPACT_ATOMS: atom_id res chain seq x y z
N MET A 1 -9.06 13.25 -20.47
CA MET A 1 -9.23 14.53 -19.75
C MET A 1 -7.97 15.40 -19.82
N ILE A 2 -6.77 14.85 -19.67
CA ILE A 2 -5.49 15.61 -19.78
C ILE A 2 -5.28 16.22 -21.17
N PHE A 3 -5.65 15.54 -22.25
CA PHE A 3 -5.53 16.03 -23.64
C PHE A 3 -6.42 17.23 -23.94
N PHE A 4 -7.57 17.35 -23.30
CA PHE A 4 -8.48 18.49 -23.50
C PHE A 4 -7.94 19.78 -22.88
N TYR A 5 -7.24 19.68 -21.74
CA TYR A 5 -6.60 20.83 -21.09
C TYR A 5 -5.35 21.31 -21.81
N LEU A 6 -4.59 20.38 -22.42
CA LEU A 6 -3.43 20.76 -23.25
C LEU A 6 -3.87 21.55 -24.48
N PHE A 7 -5.01 21.20 -25.08
CA PHE A 7 -5.57 21.89 -26.26
C PHE A 7 -6.04 23.32 -25.92
N LEU A 8 -6.66 23.52 -24.76
CA LEU A 8 -7.05 24.83 -24.27
C LEU A 8 -5.84 25.73 -23.96
N PHE A 9 -4.74 25.15 -23.47
CA PHE A 9 -3.52 25.89 -23.18
C PHE A 9 -2.82 26.39 -24.47
N VAL A 10 -2.76 25.55 -25.49
CA VAL A 10 -2.18 25.89 -26.79
C VAL A 10 -3.07 26.91 -27.52
N PHE A 11 -4.39 26.83 -27.42
CA PHE A 11 -5.32 27.76 -28.05
C PHE A 11 -5.26 29.15 -27.40
N SER A 12 -5.08 29.23 -26.09
CA SER A 12 -4.87 30.51 -25.38
C SER A 12 -3.58 31.21 -25.80
N TYR A 13 -2.52 30.45 -26.07
CA TYR A 13 -1.23 30.99 -26.52
C TYR A 13 -1.29 31.55 -27.96
N PHE A 14 -2.12 30.94 -28.82
CA PHE A 14 -2.20 31.34 -30.23
C PHE A 14 -3.10 32.58 -30.47
N PHE A 15 -4.09 32.83 -29.61
CA PHE A 15 -5.02 33.96 -29.81
C PHE A 15 -4.59 35.24 -29.11
N PHE A 16 -3.72 35.20 -28.11
CA PHE A 16 -3.31 36.39 -27.34
C PHE A 16 -1.86 36.83 -27.55
N GLY A 17 -1.11 36.18 -28.41
CA GLY A 17 0.31 36.43 -28.63
C GLY A 17 0.66 37.59 -29.60
N ALA A 18 -0.30 38.34 -30.11
CA ALA A 18 -0.04 39.29 -31.18
C ALA A 18 0.12 40.77 -30.74
N ASN A 19 -0.11 41.13 -29.48
CA ASN A 19 0.09 42.51 -29.02
C ASN A 19 0.78 42.56 -27.67
N GLY A 20 1.98 43.10 -27.64
CA GLY A 20 2.99 43.08 -26.57
C GLY A 20 2.67 43.79 -25.25
N ALA A 21 1.42 43.77 -24.76
CA ALA A 21 1.03 44.43 -23.51
C ALA A 21 0.34 43.51 -22.49
N THR A 22 0.31 42.18 -22.67
CA THR A 22 -0.55 41.29 -21.87
C THR A 22 0.17 40.22 -21.04
N SER A 23 1.50 40.30 -20.93
CA SER A 23 2.28 39.28 -20.20
C SER A 23 1.96 39.21 -18.68
N TYR A 24 1.64 40.34 -18.06
CA TYR A 24 1.38 40.38 -16.60
C TYR A 24 -0.04 39.97 -16.19
N THR A 25 -1.04 40.22 -17.04
CA THR A 25 -2.43 39.88 -16.75
C THR A 25 -2.71 38.38 -16.90
N ALA A 26 -2.05 37.68 -17.83
CA ALA A 26 -2.17 36.23 -17.99
C ALA A 26 -1.60 35.48 -16.81
N PHE A 27 -0.48 35.95 -16.23
CA PHE A 27 0.14 35.32 -15.07
C PHE A 27 -0.69 35.53 -13.79
N THR A 28 -1.35 36.67 -13.65
CA THR A 28 -2.19 36.98 -12.49
C THR A 28 -3.54 36.28 -12.56
N LEU A 29 -4.15 36.17 -13.74
CA LEU A 29 -5.40 35.42 -13.94
C LEU A 29 -5.23 33.92 -13.70
N ASN A 30 -4.09 33.32 -14.08
CA ASN A 30 -3.80 31.92 -13.82
C ASN A 30 -3.70 31.62 -12.30
N LYS A 31 -3.22 32.58 -11.49
CA LYS A 31 -3.12 32.46 -10.04
C LYS A 31 -4.46 32.62 -9.33
N ILE A 32 -5.41 33.36 -9.93
CA ILE A 32 -6.73 33.61 -9.35
C ILE A 32 -7.73 32.51 -9.72
N PHE A 33 -7.66 31.96 -10.94
CA PHE A 33 -8.65 30.97 -11.42
C PHE A 33 -8.31 29.52 -11.06
N PHE A 34 -7.05 29.18 -10.71
CA PHE A 34 -6.65 27.83 -10.38
C PHE A 34 -5.89 27.69 -9.04
N PRO A 35 -6.40 28.25 -7.92
CA PRO A 35 -5.73 28.08 -6.63
C PRO A 35 -5.76 26.63 -6.12
N ARG A 36 -6.58 25.76 -6.75
CA ARG A 36 -6.83 24.39 -6.29
C ARG A 36 -6.08 23.29 -7.05
N LEU A 37 -5.34 23.63 -8.11
CA LEU A 37 -4.70 22.64 -8.98
C LEU A 37 -3.25 22.27 -8.58
N TYR A 38 -2.68 22.91 -7.56
CA TYR A 38 -1.27 22.69 -7.19
C TYR A 38 -1.03 21.90 -5.89
N GLU A 39 -2.06 21.50 -5.19
CA GLU A 39 -1.87 20.43 -4.20
C GLU A 39 -1.98 19.07 -4.90
N VAL A 40 -0.94 18.68 -5.62
CA VAL A 40 -0.72 17.27 -5.93
C VAL A 40 -0.37 16.61 -4.58
N ARG A 41 -1.40 16.26 -3.81
CA ARG A 41 -1.21 15.33 -2.71
C ARG A 41 -0.78 14.02 -3.35
N ILE A 42 0.50 13.71 -3.25
CA ILE A 42 0.97 12.35 -3.49
C ILE A 42 0.32 11.54 -2.37
N LEU A 43 -0.83 10.94 -2.67
CA LEU A 43 -1.43 9.98 -1.80
C LEU A 43 -0.48 8.79 -1.77
N ILE A 44 -0.10 8.37 -0.58
CA ILE A 44 0.74 7.20 -0.36
C ILE A 44 -0.14 6.22 0.40
N MET A 45 -0.35 5.03 -0.16
CA MET A 45 -0.98 3.97 0.61
C MET A 45 0.00 3.51 1.69
N ASN A 46 -0.34 3.78 2.94
CA ASN A 46 0.46 3.36 4.10
C ASN A 46 -0.16 2.13 4.74
N ILE A 47 0.60 1.05 4.77
CA ILE A 47 0.27 -0.19 5.47
C ILE A 47 1.12 -0.24 6.73
N GLN A 48 0.51 -0.54 7.88
CA GLN A 48 1.22 -0.73 9.14
C GLN A 48 0.96 -2.15 9.65
N LEU A 49 2.02 -2.85 9.99
CA LEU A 49 2.00 -4.16 10.63
C LEU A 49 2.47 -3.98 12.08
N ILE A 50 1.51 -3.87 13.00
CA ILE A 50 1.77 -3.61 14.41
C ILE A 50 1.75 -4.94 15.16
N ARG A 51 2.92 -5.43 15.54
CA ARG A 51 3.11 -6.70 16.22
C ARG A 51 2.72 -6.59 17.70
N TYR A 52 1.82 -7.45 18.16
CA TYR A 52 1.36 -7.46 19.54
C TYR A 52 1.70 -8.76 20.28
N HIS A 53 1.99 -9.85 19.56
CA HIS A 53 2.40 -11.12 20.19
C HIS A 53 3.45 -11.82 19.35
N GLN A 54 4.47 -12.36 20.00
CA GLN A 54 5.54 -13.15 19.37
C GLN A 54 5.75 -14.45 20.13
N SER A 55 5.73 -15.57 19.42
CA SER A 55 5.92 -16.92 19.92
C SER A 55 6.82 -17.74 18.99
N PRO A 56 7.24 -18.95 19.38
CA PRO A 56 7.94 -19.87 18.48
C PRO A 56 7.12 -20.26 17.24
N GLN A 57 5.78 -20.21 17.32
CA GLN A 57 4.85 -20.49 16.23
C GLN A 57 4.78 -19.37 15.21
N GLY A 58 5.06 -18.15 15.63
CA GLY A 58 5.04 -16.99 14.75
C GLY A 58 4.77 -15.67 15.47
N ILE A 59 4.49 -14.67 14.66
CA ILE A 59 4.20 -13.32 15.12
C ILE A 59 2.78 -12.94 14.70
N HIS A 60 1.97 -12.54 15.68
CA HIS A 60 0.64 -11.98 15.45
C HIS A 60 0.70 -10.46 15.40
N SER A 61 0.01 -9.88 14.44
CA SER A 61 0.02 -8.45 14.17
C SER A 61 -1.36 -7.93 13.84
N GLN A 62 -1.60 -6.66 14.10
CA GLN A 62 -2.69 -5.90 13.51
C GLN A 62 -2.23 -5.34 12.18
N LEU A 63 -3.04 -5.47 11.13
CA LEU A 63 -2.82 -4.84 9.84
C LEU A 63 -3.70 -3.61 9.72
N MET A 64 -3.04 -2.45 9.66
CA MET A 64 -3.70 -1.18 9.43
C MET A 64 -3.47 -0.73 7.98
N VAL A 65 -4.47 -0.13 7.36
CA VAL A 65 -4.36 0.52 6.07
C VAL A 65 -4.80 1.98 6.21
N ASN A 66 -3.90 2.90 5.91
CA ASN A 66 -4.14 4.34 6.05
C ASN A 66 -4.66 4.74 7.46
N GLY A 67 -4.13 4.09 8.50
CA GLY A 67 -4.48 4.33 9.90
C GLY A 67 -5.77 3.64 10.38
N THR A 68 -6.43 2.84 9.53
CA THR A 68 -7.63 2.08 9.90
C THR A 68 -7.30 0.59 10.03
N LEU A 69 -7.72 -0.05 11.12
CA LEU A 69 -7.58 -1.50 11.30
C LEU A 69 -8.40 -2.22 10.23
N LEU A 70 -7.74 -3.02 9.42
CA LEU A 70 -8.39 -3.82 8.39
C LEU A 70 -8.60 -5.26 8.83
N CYS A 71 -7.55 -5.92 9.32
CA CYS A 71 -7.58 -7.32 9.74
C CYS A 71 -6.38 -7.63 10.64
N HIS A 72 -6.20 -8.91 10.95
CA HIS A 72 -5.00 -9.42 11.62
C HIS A 72 -4.09 -10.11 10.62
N ALA A 73 -2.82 -10.23 11.01
CA ALA A 73 -1.81 -10.87 10.20
C ALA A 73 -0.95 -11.82 11.03
N HIS A 74 -0.46 -12.88 10.39
CA HIS A 74 0.44 -13.85 11.00
C HIS A 74 1.66 -14.07 10.12
N GLU A 75 2.85 -13.89 10.72
CA GLU A 75 4.13 -14.25 10.13
C GLU A 75 4.59 -15.58 10.76
N SER A 76 4.72 -16.64 9.96
CA SER A 76 5.09 -17.96 10.47
C SER A 76 6.46 -17.98 11.15
N GLY A 77 6.53 -18.63 12.32
CA GLY A 77 7.73 -18.81 13.12
C GLY A 77 8.61 -20.00 12.72
N ASN A 78 8.49 -20.51 11.49
CA ASN A 78 9.24 -21.69 11.07
C ASN A 78 10.75 -21.53 11.31
N SER A 79 11.26 -22.18 12.35
CA SER A 79 12.66 -22.15 12.78
C SER A 79 13.67 -22.61 11.72
N LEU A 80 13.20 -23.39 10.73
CA LEU A 80 14.03 -23.84 9.61
C LEU A 80 14.26 -22.74 8.55
N ARG A 81 13.52 -21.62 8.64
CA ARG A 81 13.65 -20.48 7.74
C ARG A 81 13.55 -19.16 8.53
N PRO A 82 14.61 -18.75 9.24
CA PRO A 82 14.61 -17.52 10.05
C PRO A 82 14.37 -16.25 9.22
N HIS A 83 14.31 -16.35 7.89
CA HIS A 83 14.04 -15.23 6.99
C HIS A 83 12.55 -15.00 6.71
N ASN A 84 11.66 -15.76 7.35
CA ASN A 84 10.21 -15.63 7.17
C ASN A 84 9.59 -14.52 8.04
N GLN A 85 10.40 -13.74 8.73
CA GLN A 85 9.95 -12.60 9.52
C GLN A 85 10.63 -11.32 9.02
N LEU A 86 9.86 -10.25 8.90
CA LEU A 86 10.41 -8.95 8.55
C LEU A 86 11.05 -8.31 9.79
N PRO A 87 12.27 -7.78 9.74
CA PRO A 87 12.72 -6.84 10.77
C PRO A 87 11.77 -5.64 10.90
N THR A 88 11.74 -4.99 12.07
CA THR A 88 11.06 -3.69 12.21
C THR A 88 11.67 -2.66 11.25
N GLY A 89 10.84 -1.79 10.69
CA GLY A 89 11.28 -0.76 9.74
C GLY A 89 10.29 -0.52 8.61
N THR A 90 10.70 0.30 7.65
CA THR A 90 9.87 0.70 6.52
C THR A 90 10.33 0.00 5.24
N TYR A 91 9.38 -0.50 4.49
CA TYR A 91 9.58 -1.26 3.26
C TYR A 91 8.80 -0.65 2.11
N ARG A 92 9.35 -0.73 0.92
CA ARG A 92 8.60 -0.47 -0.32
C ARG A 92 7.88 -1.74 -0.73
N CYS A 93 6.65 -1.56 -1.21
CA CYS A 93 5.85 -2.65 -1.72
C CYS A 93 5.66 -2.54 -3.22
N LYS A 94 5.50 -3.68 -3.89
CA LYS A 94 5.21 -3.77 -5.33
C LYS A 94 4.01 -4.66 -5.55
N CYS A 95 3.06 -4.20 -6.34
CA CYS A 95 1.96 -5.04 -6.79
C CYS A 95 2.47 -6.17 -7.66
N PHE A 96 1.91 -7.33 -7.46
CA PHE A 96 2.18 -8.53 -8.24
C PHE A 96 0.88 -9.22 -8.58
N ALA A 97 0.66 -9.43 -9.86
CA ALA A 97 -0.44 -10.24 -10.36
C ALA A 97 0.12 -11.29 -11.31
N SER A 98 -0.47 -12.47 -11.32
CA SER A 98 -0.19 -13.52 -12.29
C SER A 98 -1.49 -14.17 -12.75
N VAL A 99 -1.43 -14.89 -13.87
CA VAL A 99 -2.58 -15.63 -14.40
C VAL A 99 -3.13 -16.65 -13.39
N LEU A 100 -2.27 -17.15 -12.49
CA LEU A 100 -2.60 -18.17 -11.50
C LEU A 100 -2.83 -17.62 -10.09
N SER A 101 -2.68 -16.32 -9.88
CA SER A 101 -2.80 -15.70 -8.57
C SER A 101 -3.47 -14.34 -8.65
N PRO A 102 -4.43 -14.05 -7.77
CA PRO A 102 -5.00 -12.71 -7.68
C PRO A 102 -3.91 -11.69 -7.40
N MET A 103 -4.23 -10.40 -7.60
CA MET A 103 -3.32 -9.32 -7.26
C MET A 103 -2.91 -9.43 -5.80
N THR A 104 -1.62 -9.37 -5.52
CA THR A 104 -1.08 -9.33 -4.17
C THR A 104 0.07 -8.34 -4.08
N LEU A 105 0.58 -8.14 -2.88
CA LEU A 105 1.63 -7.20 -2.60
C LEU A 105 2.91 -7.93 -2.19
N LYS A 106 4.01 -7.64 -2.89
CA LYS A 106 5.35 -8.08 -2.53
C LYS A 106 6.05 -7.03 -1.70
N VAL A 107 6.57 -7.42 -0.55
CA VAL A 107 7.43 -6.59 0.30
C VAL A 107 8.86 -6.70 -0.20
N CYS A 108 9.48 -5.57 -0.49
CA CYS A 108 10.81 -5.51 -1.07
C CYS A 108 11.81 -4.89 -0.10
N ARG A 109 12.99 -5.51 0.05
CA ARG A 109 14.16 -4.90 0.71
C ARG A 109 14.84 -3.89 -0.22
N GLN A 110 15.84 -3.18 0.34
CA GLN A 110 16.76 -2.37 -0.43
C GLN A 110 17.28 -3.21 -1.63
N ARG A 111 17.39 -2.60 -2.81
CA ARG A 111 17.69 -3.23 -4.11
C ARG A 111 16.52 -3.98 -4.75
N GLY A 112 15.27 -3.85 -4.22
CA GLY A 112 14.06 -4.34 -4.89
C GLY A 112 13.84 -5.85 -4.87
N LYS A 113 14.64 -6.64 -4.13
CA LYS A 113 14.41 -8.07 -3.96
C LYS A 113 13.19 -8.29 -3.07
N ALA A 114 12.21 -9.05 -3.56
CA ALA A 114 11.07 -9.47 -2.77
C ALA A 114 11.51 -10.43 -1.67
N VAL A 115 11.03 -10.22 -0.46
CA VAL A 115 11.35 -11.05 0.72
C VAL A 115 10.13 -11.70 1.33
N MET A 116 8.95 -11.07 1.21
CA MET A 116 7.67 -11.60 1.67
C MET A 116 6.55 -11.18 0.73
N MET A 117 5.41 -11.84 0.84
CA MET A 117 4.17 -11.52 0.15
C MET A 117 3.02 -11.60 1.14
N PHE A 118 1.97 -10.81 0.89
CA PHE A 118 0.70 -11.01 1.57
C PHE A 118 -0.07 -12.16 0.94
N GLY A 119 -0.76 -12.96 1.75
CA GLY A 119 -1.51 -14.13 1.29
C GLY A 119 -2.58 -14.57 2.27
N TRP A 120 -3.37 -15.56 1.87
CA TRP A 120 -4.47 -16.13 2.65
C TRP A 120 -4.36 -17.65 2.84
N ASP A 121 -3.42 -18.30 2.15
CA ASP A 121 -3.24 -19.76 2.20
C ASP A 121 -1.79 -20.10 2.52
N ALA A 122 -1.56 -20.71 3.69
CA ALA A 122 -0.26 -21.17 4.13
C ALA A 122 0.26 -22.36 3.31
N ASN A 123 -0.62 -23.13 2.68
CA ASN A 123 -0.27 -24.34 1.93
C ASN A 123 0.26 -24.06 0.53
N ARG A 124 0.08 -22.84 0.02
CA ARG A 124 0.69 -22.46 -1.25
C ARG A 124 2.20 -22.41 -1.12
N GLN A 125 2.89 -23.13 -1.97
CA GLN A 125 4.36 -23.13 -2.05
C GLN A 125 4.84 -21.80 -2.64
N TRP A 126 5.00 -20.80 -1.78
CA TRP A 126 5.59 -19.54 -2.18
C TRP A 126 7.13 -19.65 -2.08
N GLN A 127 7.85 -19.14 -3.08
CA GLN A 127 9.32 -19.07 -3.06
C GLN A 127 9.85 -18.05 -2.03
N VAL A 128 8.99 -17.19 -1.53
CA VAL A 128 9.25 -16.17 -0.50
C VAL A 128 8.35 -16.43 0.71
N GLY A 129 8.65 -15.81 1.84
CA GLY A 129 7.79 -15.87 3.03
C GLY A 129 6.42 -15.26 2.78
N VAL A 130 5.42 -15.68 3.54
CA VAL A 130 4.03 -15.21 3.44
C VAL A 130 3.62 -14.56 4.75
N ILE A 131 3.00 -13.39 4.64
CA ILE A 131 2.23 -12.76 5.71
C ILE A 131 0.78 -13.19 5.48
N LEU A 132 0.27 -14.08 6.33
CA LEU A 132 -1.10 -14.56 6.25
C LEU A 132 -2.05 -13.50 6.81
N LEU A 133 -3.17 -13.26 6.12
CA LEU A 133 -4.21 -12.34 6.56
C LEU A 133 -5.44 -13.12 7.04
N GLY A 134 -6.16 -12.57 8.02
CA GLY A 134 -7.38 -13.16 8.54
C GLY A 134 -7.95 -12.34 9.69
N HIS A 135 -8.99 -12.86 10.31
CA HIS A 135 -9.60 -12.27 11.49
C HIS A 135 -9.24 -13.10 12.71
N ALA A 136 -8.75 -12.45 13.76
CA ALA A 136 -8.51 -13.09 15.06
C ALA A 136 -9.74 -12.91 15.96
N ASP A 137 -10.01 -13.89 16.82
CA ASP A 137 -11.03 -13.75 17.85
C ASP A 137 -10.45 -12.94 19.03
N PRO A 138 -10.95 -11.73 19.30
CA PRO A 138 -10.43 -10.89 20.37
C PRO A 138 -10.74 -11.41 21.77
N THR A 139 -11.60 -12.43 21.90
CA THR A 139 -11.94 -13.03 23.19
C THR A 139 -10.93 -14.08 23.62
N LEU A 140 -10.11 -14.58 22.70
CA LEU A 140 -9.07 -15.57 22.98
C LEU A 140 -7.74 -14.88 23.31
N PRO A 141 -6.91 -15.50 24.19
CA PRO A 141 -5.57 -15.03 24.42
C PRO A 141 -4.73 -15.13 23.12
N PRO A 142 -3.74 -14.26 22.91
CA PRO A 142 -2.99 -14.19 21.64
C PRO A 142 -2.35 -15.50 21.20
N GLU A 143 -1.94 -16.36 22.13
CA GLU A 143 -1.35 -17.68 21.88
C GLU A 143 -2.34 -18.70 21.32
N GLU A 144 -3.65 -18.51 21.55
CA GLU A 144 -4.74 -19.38 21.09
C GLU A 144 -5.46 -18.81 19.87
N GLN A 145 -5.09 -17.59 19.43
CA GLN A 145 -5.74 -16.95 18.30
C GLN A 145 -5.31 -17.61 16.99
N GLU A 146 -6.24 -18.25 16.32
CA GLU A 146 -6.09 -18.67 14.92
C GLU A 146 -6.75 -17.67 13.98
N LEU A 147 -6.13 -17.47 12.82
CA LEU A 147 -6.73 -16.62 11.78
C LEU A 147 -7.88 -17.35 11.08
N THR A 148 -9.05 -16.77 11.18
CA THR A 148 -10.26 -17.22 10.49
C THR A 148 -10.58 -16.31 9.29
N ARG A 149 -11.50 -16.71 8.41
CA ARG A 149 -11.96 -15.91 7.25
C ARG A 149 -10.80 -15.30 6.45
N GLN A 150 -9.76 -16.08 6.23
CA GLN A 150 -8.52 -15.61 5.60
C GLN A 150 -8.75 -15.07 4.19
N GLN A 151 -9.58 -15.74 3.39
CA GLN A 151 -9.91 -15.29 2.03
C GLN A 151 -10.61 -13.93 2.04
N GLU A 152 -11.58 -13.74 2.93
CA GLU A 152 -12.33 -12.47 3.06
C GLU A 152 -11.39 -11.32 3.42
N ALA A 153 -10.50 -11.52 4.41
CA ALA A 153 -9.53 -10.52 4.81
C ALA A 153 -8.55 -10.19 3.68
N PHE A 154 -8.11 -11.20 2.92
CA PHE A 154 -7.22 -11.00 1.78
C PHE A 154 -7.91 -10.25 0.64
N ASP A 155 -9.17 -10.57 0.35
CA ASP A 155 -9.95 -9.89 -0.70
C ASP A 155 -10.17 -8.42 -0.35
N ALA A 156 -10.51 -8.11 0.92
CA ALA A 156 -10.62 -6.73 1.39
C ALA A 156 -9.29 -5.98 1.26
N PHE A 157 -8.17 -6.62 1.62
CA PHE A 157 -6.84 -6.04 1.48
C PHE A 157 -6.47 -5.77 0.02
N THR A 158 -6.70 -6.74 -0.87
CA THR A 158 -6.37 -6.61 -2.29
C THR A 158 -7.20 -5.54 -3.00
N GLN A 159 -8.42 -5.26 -2.52
CA GLN A 159 -9.22 -4.15 -3.01
C GLN A 159 -8.51 -2.81 -2.78
N HIS A 160 -7.99 -2.54 -1.57
CA HIS A 160 -7.22 -1.33 -1.29
C HIS A 160 -5.94 -1.26 -2.13
N VAL A 161 -5.23 -2.40 -2.29
CA VAL A 161 -4.03 -2.47 -3.13
C VAL A 161 -4.35 -2.13 -4.58
N TYR A 162 -5.48 -2.64 -5.10
CA TYR A 162 -5.92 -2.36 -6.47
C TYR A 162 -6.24 -0.88 -6.68
N GLU A 163 -6.95 -0.26 -5.74
CA GLU A 163 -7.29 1.17 -5.78
C GLU A 163 -6.03 2.04 -5.81
N ALA A 164 -5.07 1.79 -4.92
CA ALA A 164 -3.79 2.50 -4.89
C ALA A 164 -2.99 2.29 -6.18
N TYR A 165 -2.95 1.05 -6.68
CA TYR A 165 -2.28 0.73 -7.95
C TYR A 165 -2.90 1.44 -9.14
N ALA A 166 -4.24 1.46 -9.24
CA ALA A 166 -4.96 2.13 -10.31
C ALA A 166 -4.74 3.65 -10.31
N MET A 167 -4.51 4.24 -9.14
CA MET A 167 -4.18 5.67 -8.98
C MET A 167 -2.68 5.96 -9.14
N GLY A 168 -1.84 4.94 -9.30
CA GLY A 168 -0.38 5.09 -9.37
C GLY A 168 0.26 5.49 -8.06
N GLU A 169 -0.39 5.21 -6.92
CA GLU A 169 0.11 5.57 -5.60
C GLU A 169 1.27 4.66 -5.17
N PRO A 170 2.35 5.22 -4.60
CA PRO A 170 3.37 4.41 -3.94
C PRO A 170 2.76 3.68 -2.74
N ILE A 171 3.15 2.42 -2.54
CA ILE A 171 2.70 1.62 -1.41
C ILE A 171 3.88 1.36 -0.49
N THR A 172 3.72 1.68 0.78
CA THR A 172 4.71 1.47 1.84
C THR A 172 4.16 0.56 2.93
N LEU A 173 5.03 -0.25 3.51
CA LEU A 173 4.75 -1.05 4.69
C LEU A 173 5.68 -0.63 5.83
N GLU A 174 5.12 -0.29 6.96
CA GLU A 174 5.80 -0.06 8.21
C GLU A 174 5.58 -1.26 9.14
N VAL A 175 6.66 -1.83 9.65
CA VAL A 175 6.62 -2.92 10.64
C VAL A 175 7.12 -2.39 11.98
N SER A 176 6.27 -2.43 12.99
CA SER A 176 6.57 -1.94 14.34
C SER A 176 6.11 -2.92 15.42
N LEU A 177 6.61 -2.71 16.64
CA LEU A 177 6.13 -3.40 17.84
C LEU A 177 5.06 -2.53 18.50
N MET A 178 4.04 -3.16 19.06
CA MET A 178 3.10 -2.46 19.94
C MET A 178 3.86 -2.00 21.19
N HIS A 179 3.86 -0.70 21.44
CA HIS A 179 4.38 -0.15 22.69
C HIS A 179 3.29 -0.26 23.75
N ASN A 180 3.59 -1.03 24.82
CA ASN A 180 2.77 -1.07 26.03
C ASN A 180 2.94 0.20 26.84
#